data_107d793eac97927ce385c8ecf681884e
#
_entry.id   107d793eac97927ce385c8ecf681884e
#
_cell.length_a   1.000
_cell.length_b   1.000
_cell.length_c   1.000
_cell.angle_alpha   90.00
_cell.angle_beta   90.00
_cell.angle_gamma   90.00
#
_symmetry.space_group_name_H-M   'P 1'
#
loop_
_entity.id
_entity.type
_entity.pdbx_description
1 polymer ?
#
loop_
_entity_poly.entity_id
_entity_poly.type
_entity_poly.pdbx_seq_one_letter_code
_entity_poly.pdbx_strand_id
1 'polypeptide(L)'
;MKHAIKERIIEFINYKGISKNAFENACNMSKRYLSNLKGTPGARIIKNIHDAFPELNTTWLITATGELLSQNTENQESTILEENRAPILPTVVAGRPDTDLLKYVQKNYDNLELSHVIVLDTPIDMWHIIRVDAMFPTFKVGDKIALLAYNKGEENPIPGKIYAVDTTSNGLIIRKLIPEENGSYVAKSLNEEKYPDFIIKEEEIIRIFRIVYLGRSIV
;
A
#
# COMPACT_ATOMS: atom_id res chain seq x y z
N MET A 1 25.83 14.01 15.13
CA MET A 1 25.95 12.58 15.52
C MET A 1 24.55 12.04 15.75
N LYS A 2 24.15 10.94 15.11
CA LYS A 2 22.83 10.34 15.36
C LYS A 2 22.90 9.69 16.75
N HIS A 3 22.20 10.26 17.72
CA HIS A 3 22.10 9.69 19.07
C HIS A 3 21.58 8.25 19.01
N ALA A 4 22.14 7.36 19.84
CA ALA A 4 21.65 5.98 19.90
C ALA A 4 20.20 5.96 20.39
N ILE A 5 19.42 4.94 20.00
CA ILE A 5 17.99 4.84 20.38
C ILE A 5 17.80 4.89 21.91
N LYS A 6 18.75 4.35 22.68
CA LYS A 6 18.76 4.46 24.13
C LYS A 6 18.82 5.90 24.63
N GLU A 7 19.61 6.76 23.98
CA GLU A 7 19.73 8.18 24.34
C GLU A 7 18.42 8.93 24.05
N ARG A 8 17.78 8.62 22.92
CA ARG A 8 16.45 9.17 22.60
C ARG A 8 15.37 8.73 23.59
N ILE A 9 15.38 7.48 24.05
CA ILE A 9 14.47 7.04 25.14
C ILE A 9 14.73 7.85 26.41
N ILE A 10 16.00 8.09 26.78
CA ILE A 10 16.37 8.89 27.96
C ILE A 10 15.93 10.35 27.78
N GLU A 11 16.07 10.91 26.60
CA GLU A 11 15.60 12.26 26.27
C GLU A 11 14.09 12.38 26.51
N PHE A 12 13.30 11.42 26.02
CA PHE A 12 11.86 11.39 26.27
C PHE A 12 11.51 11.24 27.76
N ILE A 13 12.20 10.35 28.49
CA ILE A 13 12.03 10.15 29.94
C ILE A 13 12.24 11.48 30.69
N ASN A 14 13.30 12.21 30.32
CA ASN A 14 13.61 13.51 30.93
C ASN A 14 12.54 14.56 30.54
N TYR A 15 12.09 14.58 29.31
CA TYR A 15 11.01 15.46 28.86
C TYR A 15 9.72 15.23 29.64
N LYS A 16 9.35 13.97 29.91
CA LYS A 16 8.16 13.60 30.70
C LYS A 16 8.34 13.81 32.21
N GLY A 17 9.56 14.04 32.70
CA GLY A 17 9.84 14.16 34.13
C GLY A 17 9.61 12.87 34.93
N ILE A 18 9.67 11.69 34.29
CA ILE A 18 9.46 10.38 34.94
C ILE A 18 10.79 9.68 35.20
N SER A 19 10.78 8.72 36.11
CA SER A 19 11.97 7.89 36.34
C SER A 19 12.12 6.78 35.30
N LYS A 20 13.36 6.29 35.09
CA LYS A 20 13.62 5.11 34.22
C LYS A 20 12.81 3.88 34.64
N ASN A 21 12.67 3.67 35.96
CA ASN A 21 11.88 2.55 36.47
C ASN A 21 10.38 2.72 36.17
N ALA A 22 9.85 3.95 36.26
CA ALA A 22 8.46 4.23 35.94
C ALA A 22 8.20 3.99 34.45
N PHE A 23 9.12 4.42 33.56
CA PHE A 23 9.04 4.16 32.12
C PHE A 23 9.10 2.65 31.81
N GLU A 24 10.09 1.92 32.42
CA GLU A 24 10.22 0.46 32.22
C GLU A 24 8.95 -0.28 32.65
N ASN A 25 8.35 0.12 33.79
CA ASN A 25 7.10 -0.49 34.26
C ASN A 25 5.93 -0.19 33.34
N ALA A 26 5.76 1.07 32.90
CA ALA A 26 4.69 1.44 31.98
C ALA A 26 4.76 0.66 30.66
N CYS A 27 5.96 0.43 30.14
CA CYS A 27 6.18 -0.32 28.90
C CYS A 27 6.27 -1.85 29.09
N ASN A 28 5.90 -2.40 30.25
CA ASN A 28 6.02 -3.83 30.56
C ASN A 28 7.42 -4.40 30.28
N MET A 29 8.45 -3.63 30.59
CA MET A 29 9.86 -4.04 30.46
C MET A 29 10.37 -4.69 31.76
N SER A 30 11.38 -5.52 31.64
CA SER A 30 12.08 -6.05 32.80
C SER A 30 12.87 -4.93 33.51
N LYS A 31 13.05 -5.06 34.83
CA LYS A 31 13.88 -4.11 35.61
C LYS A 31 15.28 -3.99 35.00
N ARG A 32 15.76 -2.74 34.86
CA ARG A 32 17.06 -2.40 34.29
C ARG A 32 17.20 -2.72 32.79
N TYR A 33 16.09 -2.92 32.08
CA TYR A 33 16.12 -3.16 30.64
C TYR A 33 16.88 -2.05 29.89
N LEU A 34 16.54 -0.78 30.16
CA LEU A 34 17.20 0.37 29.54
C LEU A 34 18.70 0.46 29.89
N SER A 35 19.08 0.07 31.10
CA SER A 35 20.49 0.09 31.51
C SER A 35 21.32 -0.89 30.68
N ASN A 36 20.73 -2.06 30.37
CA ASN A 36 21.38 -3.15 29.63
C ASN A 36 21.17 -3.08 28.10
N LEU A 37 20.39 -2.12 27.60
CA LEU A 37 20.10 -2.00 26.18
C LEU A 37 21.35 -1.65 25.37
N LYS A 38 21.74 -2.56 24.46
CA LYS A 38 22.90 -2.45 23.57
C LYS A 38 22.50 -2.43 22.09
N GLY A 39 21.56 -1.60 21.70
CA GLY A 39 21.13 -1.53 20.30
C GLY A 39 19.66 -1.19 20.17
N THR A 40 19.04 -1.55 19.05
CA THR A 40 17.64 -1.27 18.80
C THR A 40 16.76 -2.28 19.58
N PRO A 41 15.76 -1.82 20.35
CA PRO A 41 14.76 -2.69 20.97
C PRO A 41 14.02 -3.52 19.92
N GLY A 42 13.64 -4.74 20.29
CA GLY A 42 12.79 -5.55 19.41
C GLY A 42 11.38 -4.97 19.22
N ALA A 43 10.70 -5.36 18.13
CA ALA A 43 9.39 -4.84 17.74
C ALA A 43 8.35 -4.85 18.87
N ARG A 44 8.33 -5.90 19.70
CA ARG A 44 7.44 -5.97 20.87
C ARG A 44 7.67 -4.84 21.88
N ILE A 45 8.92 -4.46 22.10
CA ILE A 45 9.27 -3.39 23.04
C ILE A 45 8.89 -2.03 22.44
N ILE A 46 9.12 -1.82 21.15
CA ILE A 46 8.68 -0.60 20.45
C ILE A 46 7.15 -0.48 20.54
N LYS A 47 6.42 -1.57 20.30
CA LYS A 47 4.96 -1.58 20.45
C LYS A 47 4.54 -1.22 21.88
N ASN A 48 5.14 -1.80 22.90
CA ASN A 48 4.84 -1.49 24.30
C ASN A 48 5.12 -0.02 24.65
N ILE A 49 6.19 0.57 24.09
CA ILE A 49 6.50 1.99 24.25
C ILE A 49 5.38 2.83 23.62
N HIS A 50 4.96 2.50 22.39
CA HIS A 50 3.89 3.22 21.71
C HIS A 50 2.55 3.12 22.48
N ASP A 51 2.20 1.92 22.96
CA ASP A 51 0.96 1.68 23.70
C ASP A 51 0.95 2.45 25.05
N ALA A 52 2.11 2.58 25.70
CA ALA A 52 2.25 3.27 26.98
C ALA A 52 2.38 4.80 26.83
N PHE A 53 2.97 5.26 25.73
CA PHE A 53 3.27 6.67 25.46
C PHE A 53 2.94 7.02 24.00
N PRO A 54 1.67 7.12 23.63
CA PRO A 54 1.24 7.40 22.26
C PRO A 54 1.70 8.76 21.75
N GLU A 55 2.02 9.70 22.66
CA GLU A 55 2.58 11.01 22.31
C GLU A 55 4.05 10.95 21.85
N LEU A 56 4.77 9.86 22.09
CA LEU A 56 6.15 9.69 21.62
C LEU A 56 6.17 9.31 20.14
N ASN A 57 6.83 10.12 19.34
CA ASN A 57 7.03 9.81 17.91
C ASN A 57 7.96 8.59 17.74
N THR A 58 7.38 7.45 17.42
CA THR A 58 8.13 6.21 17.23
C THR A 58 9.05 6.25 16.00
N THR A 59 8.71 7.01 14.97
CA THR A 59 9.60 7.25 13.82
C THR A 59 10.85 8.00 14.26
N TRP A 60 10.70 9.10 15.00
CA TRP A 60 11.83 9.79 15.60
C TRP A 60 12.64 8.88 16.52
N LEU A 61 11.97 8.09 17.35
CA LEU A 61 12.62 7.16 18.26
C LEU A 61 13.52 6.16 17.53
N ILE A 62 13.08 5.64 16.38
CA ILE A 62 13.82 4.61 15.61
C ILE A 62 14.85 5.24 14.67
N THR A 63 14.47 6.28 13.93
CA THR A 63 15.27 6.82 12.81
C THR A 63 16.06 8.08 13.16
N ALA A 64 15.78 8.74 14.27
CA ALA A 64 16.25 10.08 14.64
C ALA A 64 15.84 11.16 13.61
N THR A 65 14.72 10.96 12.91
CA THR A 65 14.15 11.91 11.96
C THR A 65 12.78 12.39 12.47
N GLY A 66 12.50 13.68 12.34
CA GLY A 66 11.29 14.31 12.89
C GLY A 66 11.49 14.83 14.31
N GLU A 67 10.39 15.09 15.01
CA GLU A 67 10.36 15.64 16.36
C GLU A 67 10.10 14.56 17.42
N LEU A 68 10.53 14.82 18.67
CA LEU A 68 10.40 13.91 19.82
C LEU A 68 8.94 13.52 20.08
N LEU A 69 8.02 14.48 19.95
CA LEU A 69 6.60 14.25 20.15
C LEU A 69 5.87 14.11 18.84
N SER A 70 4.90 13.21 18.81
CA SER A 70 3.87 13.20 17.79
C SER A 70 3.02 14.45 17.94
N GLN A 71 2.88 15.26 16.91
CA GLN A 71 1.99 16.41 16.93
C GLN A 71 0.53 15.92 16.96
N ASN A 72 -0.13 16.08 18.10
CA ASN A 72 -1.55 15.80 18.39
C ASN A 72 -2.05 14.37 18.36
N THR A 73 -2.36 13.82 19.53
CA THR A 73 -2.99 12.51 19.77
C THR A 73 -4.42 12.42 19.22
N GLU A 74 -5.13 13.54 19.07
CA GLU A 74 -6.50 13.56 18.51
C GLU A 74 -6.55 13.55 16.98
N ASN A 75 -5.43 13.90 16.31
CA ASN A 75 -5.33 13.85 14.84
C ASN A 75 -4.64 12.58 14.30
N GLN A 76 -4.06 11.72 15.15
CA GLN A 76 -3.32 10.56 14.64
C GLN A 76 -4.23 9.41 14.18
N GLU A 77 -5.37 9.18 14.83
CA GLU A 77 -6.34 8.21 14.27
C GLU A 77 -6.89 8.69 12.92
N SER A 78 -7.16 9.99 12.77
CA SER A 78 -7.58 10.56 11.48
C SER A 78 -6.43 10.61 10.47
N THR A 79 -5.20 10.94 10.88
CA THR A 79 -4.04 11.02 9.98
C THR A 79 -3.55 9.64 9.54
N ILE A 80 -3.53 8.63 10.43
CA ILE A 80 -3.22 7.24 10.05
C ILE A 80 -4.32 6.69 9.12
N LEU A 81 -5.57 7.08 9.33
CA LEU A 81 -6.69 6.71 8.46
C LEU A 81 -6.64 7.49 7.13
N GLU A 82 -6.10 8.71 7.11
CA GLU A 82 -5.92 9.49 5.87
C GLU A 82 -4.68 9.05 5.08
N GLU A 83 -3.58 8.72 5.73
CA GLU A 83 -2.37 8.19 5.08
C GLU A 83 -2.57 6.79 4.47
N ASN A 84 -3.57 6.03 4.95
CA ASN A 84 -3.92 4.71 4.43
C ASN A 84 -5.15 4.75 3.51
N ARG A 85 -5.29 5.79 2.71
CA ARG A 85 -6.33 5.89 1.67
C ARG A 85 -5.71 5.86 0.29
N ALA A 86 -6.39 5.21 -0.62
CA ALA A 86 -6.04 5.26 -2.04
C ALA A 86 -7.27 5.64 -2.87
N PRO A 87 -7.06 6.34 -3.99
CA PRO A 87 -8.15 6.78 -4.84
C PRO A 87 -8.85 5.62 -5.52
N ILE A 88 -10.16 5.73 -5.66
CA ILE A 88 -10.96 4.83 -6.49
C ILE A 88 -10.94 5.36 -7.92
N LEU A 89 -10.44 4.57 -8.86
CA LEU A 89 -10.46 4.91 -10.28
C LEU A 89 -11.91 4.97 -10.79
N PRO A 90 -12.38 6.14 -11.27
CA PRO A 90 -13.74 6.24 -11.81
C PRO A 90 -13.94 5.32 -13.02
N THR A 91 -15.06 4.59 -13.02
CA THR A 91 -15.37 3.62 -14.10
C THR A 91 -15.34 4.23 -15.48
N VAL A 92 -15.83 5.47 -15.62
CA VAL A 92 -15.84 6.19 -16.91
C VAL A 92 -14.43 6.52 -17.40
N VAL A 93 -13.45 6.60 -16.53
CA VAL A 93 -12.05 6.84 -16.88
C VAL A 93 -11.35 5.52 -17.19
N ALA A 94 -11.64 4.47 -16.43
CA ALA A 94 -11.08 3.14 -16.67
C ALA A 94 -11.38 2.58 -18.07
N GLY A 95 -12.53 2.94 -18.65
CA GLY A 95 -12.92 2.55 -19.99
C GLY A 95 -12.42 3.49 -21.12
N ARG A 96 -11.63 4.52 -20.82
CA ARG A 96 -11.14 5.45 -21.85
C ARG A 96 -9.84 4.96 -22.45
N PRO A 97 -9.79 4.69 -23.76
CA PRO A 97 -8.53 4.44 -24.45
C PRO A 97 -7.63 5.70 -24.40
N ASP A 98 -6.35 5.53 -24.63
CA ASP A 98 -5.33 6.60 -24.69
C ASP A 98 -5.20 7.45 -23.40
N THR A 99 -5.70 6.97 -22.26
CA THR A 99 -5.59 7.66 -20.98
C THR A 99 -4.57 6.95 -20.10
N ASP A 100 -3.42 7.57 -19.78
CA ASP A 100 -2.52 7.06 -18.74
C ASP A 100 -3.22 7.22 -17.37
N LEU A 101 -3.77 6.11 -16.89
CA LEU A 101 -4.62 6.08 -15.70
C LEU A 101 -3.86 6.48 -14.45
N LEU A 102 -2.58 6.12 -14.33
CA LEU A 102 -1.78 6.52 -13.19
C LEU A 102 -1.55 8.04 -13.15
N LYS A 103 -1.21 8.64 -14.30
CA LYS A 103 -1.11 10.10 -14.41
C LYS A 103 -2.44 10.81 -14.17
N TYR A 104 -3.54 10.22 -14.65
CA TYR A 104 -4.88 10.75 -14.37
C TYR A 104 -5.15 10.79 -12.87
N VAL A 105 -4.91 9.69 -12.17
CA VAL A 105 -5.12 9.57 -10.72
C VAL A 105 -4.23 10.58 -9.98
N GLN A 106 -2.94 10.66 -10.29
CA GLN A 106 -2.01 11.59 -9.66
C GLN A 106 -2.43 13.06 -9.83
N LYS A 107 -2.89 13.42 -11.05
CA LYS A 107 -3.32 14.80 -11.37
C LYS A 107 -4.64 15.19 -10.70
N ASN A 108 -5.53 14.25 -10.48
CA ASN A 108 -6.89 14.50 -9.98
C ASN A 108 -7.10 13.98 -8.55
N TYR A 109 -6.06 13.64 -7.83
CA TYR A 109 -6.11 12.96 -6.53
C TYR A 109 -7.10 13.60 -5.55
N ASP A 110 -7.05 14.93 -5.40
CA ASP A 110 -7.89 15.69 -4.47
C ASP A 110 -9.39 15.66 -4.81
N ASN A 111 -9.74 15.29 -6.05
CA ASN A 111 -11.11 15.23 -6.56
C ASN A 111 -11.65 13.80 -6.66
N LEU A 112 -10.83 12.80 -6.31
CA LEU A 112 -11.22 11.40 -6.38
C LEU A 112 -11.79 10.91 -5.05
N GLU A 113 -12.75 9.99 -5.12
CA GLU A 113 -13.20 9.25 -3.97
C GLU A 113 -12.05 8.40 -3.41
N LEU A 114 -11.77 8.55 -2.12
CA LEU A 114 -10.73 7.80 -1.44
C LEU A 114 -11.35 6.62 -0.68
N SER A 115 -10.68 5.49 -0.70
CA SER A 115 -11.05 4.32 0.08
C SER A 115 -9.91 3.90 0.98
N HIS A 116 -10.26 3.47 2.19
CA HIS A 116 -9.29 2.95 3.14
C HIS A 116 -8.51 1.77 2.53
N VAL A 117 -7.20 1.81 2.70
CA VAL A 117 -6.32 0.69 2.48
C VAL A 117 -6.32 -0.10 3.80
N ILE A 118 -6.91 -1.29 3.80
CA ILE A 118 -6.70 -2.24 4.89
C ILE A 118 -5.20 -2.49 4.92
N VAL A 119 -4.58 -2.34 6.10
CA VAL A 119 -3.13 -2.37 6.31
C VAL A 119 -2.48 -3.47 5.48
N LEU A 120 -2.01 -3.09 4.30
CA LEU A 120 -1.18 -3.92 3.45
C LEU A 120 0.24 -3.40 3.65
N ASP A 121 1.19 -4.29 3.93
CA ASP A 121 2.62 -3.93 3.90
C ASP A 121 3.10 -3.52 2.49
N THR A 122 2.17 -3.49 1.54
CA THR A 122 2.41 -3.19 0.13
C THR A 122 1.70 -1.90 -0.25
N PRO A 123 2.39 -0.89 -0.79
CA PRO A 123 1.76 0.33 -1.29
C PRO A 123 0.80 0.00 -2.43
N ILE A 124 -0.23 0.82 -2.61
CA ILE A 124 -1.16 0.74 -3.73
C ILE A 124 -1.31 2.11 -4.39
N ASP A 125 -1.47 2.12 -5.72
CA ASP A 125 -1.67 3.36 -6.47
C ASP A 125 -3.14 3.74 -6.56
N MET A 126 -4.02 2.74 -6.71
CA MET A 126 -5.46 2.97 -6.84
C MET A 126 -6.29 1.72 -6.57
N TRP A 127 -7.57 1.95 -6.28
CA TRP A 127 -8.61 0.93 -6.30
C TRP A 127 -9.34 0.89 -7.63
N HIS A 128 -9.75 -0.31 -8.05
CA HIS A 128 -10.65 -0.49 -9.19
C HIS A 128 -11.78 -1.44 -8.81
N ILE A 129 -12.99 -1.16 -9.32
CA ILE A 129 -14.15 -2.04 -9.13
C ILE A 129 -14.37 -2.83 -10.41
N ILE A 130 -14.39 -4.15 -10.30
CA ILE A 130 -14.63 -5.07 -11.42
C ILE A 130 -16.03 -4.83 -11.99
N ARG A 131 -16.12 -4.59 -13.29
CA ARG A 131 -17.37 -4.30 -13.99
C ARG A 131 -17.76 -5.36 -15.01
N VAL A 132 -16.84 -6.24 -15.38
CA VAL A 132 -17.05 -7.31 -16.35
C VAL A 132 -16.64 -8.66 -15.78
N ASP A 133 -17.27 -9.72 -16.21
CA ASP A 133 -17.07 -11.09 -15.72
C ASP A 133 -16.03 -11.88 -16.52
N ALA A 134 -15.14 -11.18 -17.26
CA ALA A 134 -14.12 -11.82 -18.10
C ALA A 134 -13.17 -12.76 -17.33
N MET A 135 -12.96 -12.49 -16.04
CA MET A 135 -12.09 -13.27 -15.17
C MET A 135 -12.87 -14.08 -14.13
N PHE A 136 -14.16 -14.34 -14.38
CA PHE A 136 -14.95 -15.25 -13.56
C PHE A 136 -14.39 -16.69 -13.65
N PRO A 137 -14.33 -17.47 -12.56
CA PRO A 137 -14.86 -17.19 -11.22
C PRO A 137 -13.88 -16.47 -10.29
N THR A 138 -12.63 -16.21 -10.71
CA THR A 138 -11.59 -15.60 -9.87
C THR A 138 -12.02 -14.19 -9.40
N PHE A 139 -12.42 -13.35 -10.34
CA PHE A 139 -12.99 -12.03 -10.06
C PHE A 139 -14.44 -11.98 -10.51
N LYS A 140 -15.29 -11.37 -9.67
CA LYS A 140 -16.72 -11.19 -9.93
C LYS A 140 -17.02 -9.70 -10.11
N VAL A 141 -18.10 -9.41 -10.84
CA VAL A 141 -18.62 -8.05 -10.93
C VAL A 141 -18.93 -7.53 -9.53
N GLY A 142 -18.45 -6.33 -9.21
CA GLY A 142 -18.57 -5.71 -7.89
C GLY A 142 -17.36 -5.95 -6.97
N ASP A 143 -16.48 -6.89 -7.27
CA ASP A 143 -15.22 -7.05 -6.54
C ASP A 143 -14.39 -5.76 -6.62
N LYS A 144 -13.72 -5.41 -5.52
CA LYS A 144 -12.81 -4.29 -5.43
C LYS A 144 -11.37 -4.79 -5.37
N ILE A 145 -10.54 -4.36 -6.30
CA ILE A 145 -9.14 -4.76 -6.38
C ILE A 145 -8.21 -3.58 -6.16
N ALA A 146 -7.10 -3.82 -5.48
CA ALA A 146 -6.03 -2.84 -5.32
C ALA A 146 -4.97 -3.06 -6.39
N LEU A 147 -4.58 -1.99 -7.04
CA LEU A 147 -3.64 -1.96 -8.15
C LEU A 147 -2.35 -1.26 -7.73
N LEU A 148 -1.22 -1.89 -8.07
CA LEU A 148 0.12 -1.35 -7.94
C LEU A 148 0.81 -1.37 -9.30
N ALA A 149 1.27 -0.21 -9.77
CA ALA A 149 1.94 -0.07 -11.05
C ALA A 149 3.20 -0.94 -11.11
N TYR A 150 3.38 -1.56 -12.25
CA TYR A 150 4.57 -2.37 -12.53
C TYR A 150 5.72 -1.46 -12.95
N ASN A 151 6.89 -1.62 -12.35
CA ASN A 151 8.07 -0.84 -12.74
C ASN A 151 8.66 -1.42 -14.02
N LYS A 152 8.42 -0.74 -15.15
CA LYS A 152 8.93 -1.17 -16.45
C LYS A 152 10.47 -1.19 -16.42
N GLY A 153 11.06 -2.36 -16.64
CA GLY A 153 12.51 -2.57 -16.69
C GLY A 153 13.14 -3.19 -15.43
N GLU A 154 12.44 -3.26 -14.32
CA GLU A 154 12.94 -3.92 -13.11
C GLU A 154 12.48 -5.39 -13.01
N GLU A 155 11.27 -5.66 -13.45
CA GLU A 155 10.69 -7.01 -13.47
C GLU A 155 9.86 -7.20 -14.75
N ASN A 156 9.69 -8.43 -15.20
CA ASN A 156 8.74 -8.79 -16.26
C ASN A 156 7.49 -9.44 -15.66
N PRO A 157 6.31 -9.23 -16.25
CA PRO A 157 5.11 -9.94 -15.86
C PRO A 157 5.34 -11.45 -15.85
N ILE A 158 4.97 -12.11 -14.76
CA ILE A 158 5.09 -13.57 -14.65
C ILE A 158 4.09 -14.21 -15.60
N PRO A 159 4.54 -15.09 -16.53
CA PRO A 159 3.66 -15.75 -17.48
C PRO A 159 2.49 -16.47 -16.82
N GLY A 160 1.29 -16.27 -17.35
CA GLY A 160 0.09 -16.95 -16.87
C GLY A 160 -0.52 -16.40 -15.57
N LYS A 161 0.03 -15.33 -15.00
CA LYS A 161 -0.63 -14.59 -13.91
C LYS A 161 -1.57 -13.51 -14.44
N ILE A 162 -2.50 -13.08 -13.57
CA ILE A 162 -3.52 -12.09 -13.91
C ILE A 162 -2.99 -10.70 -13.54
N TYR A 163 -3.14 -9.78 -14.48
CA TYR A 163 -2.75 -8.38 -14.35
C TYR A 163 -3.89 -7.47 -14.79
N ALA A 164 -3.89 -6.24 -14.29
CA ALA A 164 -4.65 -5.17 -14.90
C ALA A 164 -3.72 -4.43 -15.88
N VAL A 165 -4.19 -4.22 -17.10
CA VAL A 165 -3.41 -3.62 -18.19
C VAL A 165 -4.15 -2.41 -18.71
N ASP A 166 -3.51 -1.25 -18.61
CA ASP A 166 -3.97 -0.01 -19.23
C ASP A 166 -3.50 0.02 -20.67
N THR A 167 -4.42 0.11 -21.60
CA THR A 167 -4.15 0.01 -23.04
C THR A 167 -4.70 1.20 -23.82
N THR A 168 -4.04 1.54 -24.94
CA THR A 168 -4.46 2.61 -25.84
C THR A 168 -5.75 2.28 -26.58
N SER A 169 -6.09 0.99 -26.74
CA SER A 169 -7.24 0.55 -27.54
C SER A 169 -8.46 0.17 -26.71
N ASN A 170 -8.26 -0.40 -25.51
CA ASN A 170 -9.35 -1.00 -24.72
C ASN A 170 -9.52 -0.35 -23.33
N GLY A 171 -8.69 0.66 -22.96
CA GLY A 171 -8.61 1.17 -21.61
C GLY A 171 -8.09 0.11 -20.63
N LEU A 172 -8.56 0.11 -19.38
CA LEU A 172 -8.14 -0.83 -18.37
C LEU A 172 -8.85 -2.18 -18.54
N ILE A 173 -8.07 -3.20 -18.82
CA ILE A 173 -8.52 -4.58 -18.91
C ILE A 173 -7.85 -5.43 -17.84
N ILE A 174 -8.52 -6.53 -17.43
CA ILE A 174 -7.95 -7.49 -16.49
C ILE A 174 -7.90 -8.84 -17.18
N ARG A 175 -6.68 -9.37 -17.36
CA ARG A 175 -6.42 -10.59 -18.13
C ARG A 175 -5.25 -11.38 -17.56
N LYS A 176 -5.23 -12.67 -17.85
CA LYS A 176 -4.05 -13.49 -17.70
C LYS A 176 -3.11 -13.19 -18.87
N LEU A 177 -1.86 -12.81 -18.57
CA LEU A 177 -0.88 -12.46 -19.60
C LEU A 177 0.03 -13.65 -19.91
N ILE A 178 0.16 -13.96 -21.18
CA ILE A 178 1.15 -14.90 -21.71
C ILE A 178 2.08 -14.10 -22.64
N PRO A 179 3.36 -13.95 -22.32
CA PRO A 179 4.29 -13.20 -23.16
C PRO A 179 4.55 -13.90 -24.49
N GLU A 180 4.77 -13.11 -25.53
CA GLU A 180 5.22 -13.55 -26.85
C GLU A 180 6.62 -13.01 -27.18
N GLU A 181 7.27 -13.56 -28.20
CA GLU A 181 8.67 -13.25 -28.55
C GLU A 181 8.92 -11.79 -28.95
N ASN A 182 7.88 -11.09 -29.41
CA ASN A 182 7.96 -9.70 -29.90
C ASN A 182 7.57 -8.63 -28.86
N GLY A 183 7.56 -8.98 -27.57
CA GLY A 183 7.15 -8.06 -26.50
C GLY A 183 5.65 -7.86 -26.35
N SER A 184 4.84 -8.50 -27.22
CA SER A 184 3.37 -8.54 -27.05
C SER A 184 2.94 -9.60 -26.04
N TYR A 185 1.65 -9.59 -25.70
CA TYR A 185 1.05 -10.56 -24.79
C TYR A 185 -0.23 -11.13 -25.37
N VAL A 186 -0.43 -12.43 -25.25
CA VAL A 186 -1.76 -13.00 -25.37
C VAL A 186 -2.52 -12.71 -24.08
N ALA A 187 -3.59 -11.93 -24.19
CA ALA A 187 -4.49 -11.56 -23.11
C ALA A 187 -5.63 -12.58 -23.01
N LYS A 188 -5.49 -13.51 -22.05
CA LYS A 188 -6.46 -14.58 -21.84
C LYS A 188 -7.52 -14.23 -20.84
N SER A 189 -8.77 -14.59 -21.17
CA SER A 189 -9.89 -14.57 -20.23
C SER A 189 -10.00 -15.91 -19.49
N LEU A 190 -10.70 -15.93 -18.37
CA LEU A 190 -11.16 -17.18 -17.74
C LEU A 190 -12.57 -17.54 -18.20
N ASN A 191 -13.35 -16.57 -18.64
CA ASN A 191 -14.65 -16.72 -19.25
C ASN A 191 -14.51 -16.62 -20.78
N GLU A 192 -13.86 -17.63 -21.37
CA GLU A 192 -13.43 -17.63 -22.79
C GLU A 192 -14.62 -17.62 -23.76
N GLU A 193 -15.76 -18.25 -23.40
CA GLU A 193 -16.96 -18.26 -24.24
C GLU A 193 -17.49 -16.86 -24.53
N LYS A 194 -17.44 -15.98 -23.55
CA LYS A 194 -17.95 -14.60 -23.65
C LYS A 194 -16.88 -13.59 -24.03
N TYR A 195 -15.65 -13.85 -23.65
CA TYR A 195 -14.50 -12.96 -23.86
C TYR A 195 -13.34 -13.75 -24.48
N PRO A 196 -13.27 -13.81 -25.81
CA PRO A 196 -12.18 -14.52 -26.49
C PRO A 196 -10.82 -13.89 -26.18
N ASP A 197 -9.79 -14.72 -26.29
CA ASP A 197 -8.41 -14.28 -26.18
C ASP A 197 -8.05 -13.31 -27.32
N PHE A 198 -7.15 -12.40 -27.06
CA PHE A 198 -6.62 -11.48 -28.08
C PHE A 198 -5.18 -11.07 -27.76
N ILE A 199 -4.49 -10.53 -28.75
CA ILE A 199 -3.12 -10.06 -28.61
C ILE A 199 -3.14 -8.56 -28.27
N ILE A 200 -2.37 -8.20 -27.24
CA ILE A 200 -2.03 -6.81 -26.92
C ILE A 200 -0.60 -6.59 -27.39
N LYS A 201 -0.41 -5.68 -28.35
CA LYS A 201 0.92 -5.33 -28.82
C LYS A 201 1.65 -4.48 -27.81
N GLU A 202 2.99 -4.51 -27.83
CA GLU A 202 3.80 -3.75 -26.87
C GLU A 202 3.47 -2.25 -26.93
N GLU A 203 3.30 -1.69 -28.13
CA GLU A 203 2.96 -0.29 -28.36
C GLU A 203 1.56 0.12 -27.87
N GLU A 204 0.66 -0.83 -27.64
CA GLU A 204 -0.68 -0.59 -27.09
C GLU A 204 -0.67 -0.53 -25.56
N ILE A 205 0.39 -0.99 -24.91
CA ILE A 205 0.47 -1.05 -23.46
C ILE A 205 0.95 0.28 -22.90
N ILE A 206 0.05 0.99 -22.21
CA ILE A 206 0.40 2.20 -21.47
C ILE A 206 1.06 1.80 -20.16
N ARG A 207 0.44 0.86 -19.42
CA ARG A 207 0.94 0.41 -18.12
C ARG A 207 0.36 -0.95 -17.72
N ILE A 208 1.16 -1.71 -16.98
CA ILE A 208 0.73 -2.95 -16.35
C ILE A 208 0.68 -2.72 -14.84
N PHE A 209 -0.36 -3.25 -14.18
CA PHE A 209 -0.53 -3.19 -12.73
C PHE A 209 -0.61 -4.61 -12.17
N ARG A 210 0.07 -4.83 -11.06
CA ARG A 210 -0.15 -5.98 -10.19
C ARG A 210 -1.47 -5.80 -9.44
N ILE A 211 -2.22 -6.88 -9.29
CA ILE A 211 -3.39 -6.94 -8.41
C ILE A 211 -2.86 -7.46 -7.07
N VAL A 212 -2.77 -6.58 -6.09
CA VAL A 212 -2.15 -6.89 -4.79
C VAL A 212 -3.17 -7.22 -3.70
N TYR A 213 -4.45 -6.93 -3.95
CA TYR A 213 -5.54 -7.25 -3.03
C TYR A 213 -6.86 -7.45 -3.78
N LEU A 214 -7.72 -8.31 -3.22
CA LEU A 214 -9.10 -8.52 -3.65
C LEU A 214 -10.03 -8.41 -2.44
N GLY A 215 -10.92 -7.42 -2.46
CA GLY A 215 -12.04 -7.27 -1.53
C GLY A 215 -13.34 -7.69 -2.19
N ARG A 216 -14.12 -8.52 -1.51
CA ARG A 216 -15.44 -8.96 -1.95
C ARG A 216 -16.45 -8.71 -0.85
N SER A 217 -17.54 -8.00 -1.18
CA SER A 217 -18.68 -7.89 -0.28
C SER A 217 -19.44 -9.21 -0.30
N ILE A 218 -19.65 -9.78 0.90
CA ILE A 218 -20.53 -10.93 1.10
C ILE A 218 -21.86 -10.33 1.55
N VAL A 219 -22.82 -10.23 0.62
CA VAL A 219 -24.20 -9.81 0.90
C VAL A 219 -25.03 -11.05 1.01
#